data_04015088686142a3f6ae377937428f82
#
_entry.id   04015088686142a3f6ae377937428f82
#
_cell.length_a   1.000
_cell.length_b   1.000
_cell.length_c   1.000
_cell.angle_alpha   90.00
_cell.angle_beta   90.00
_cell.angle_gamma   90.00
#
_symmetry.space_group_name_H-M   'P 1'
#
loop_
_entity.id
_entity.type
_entity.pdbx_description
1 polymer ?
#
loop_
_entity_poly.entity_id
_entity_poly.type
_entity_poly.pdbx_seq_one_letter_code
_entity_poly.pdbx_strand_id
1 'polypeptide(L)'
;MIKITEIKTNPNNPRLIKDEKFAKLVKSINEFPKMMELRPLVVNADNVILGGNMRFKALKELGYTNIPKEWVKRADELTEDETRRFIIADNVGFGEHDWDLLANDWDSQELNDWGLDVWQPEADVDYSILDEEDLSSELSDMTDGVKKAIQIEFEAEHYEEAQQLVKFWRDSGAYIGAMIIEYLKAEKNKL
;
A
#
# COMPACT_ATOMS: atom_id res chain seq x y z
N MET A 1 18.64 -8.51 27.03
CA MET A 1 18.57 -7.25 26.30
C MET A 1 19.61 -7.28 25.18
N ILE A 2 19.27 -6.75 23.99
CA ILE A 2 20.15 -6.59 22.82
C ILE A 2 20.20 -5.09 22.52
N LYS A 3 21.37 -4.53 22.29
CA LYS A 3 21.48 -3.12 21.89
C LYS A 3 20.94 -2.94 20.47
N ILE A 4 20.09 -1.95 20.28
CA ILE A 4 19.48 -1.69 18.96
C ILE A 4 20.54 -1.34 17.89
N THR A 5 21.68 -0.79 18.33
CA THR A 5 22.81 -0.47 17.46
C THR A 5 23.57 -1.69 16.93
N GLU A 6 23.39 -2.87 17.56
CA GLU A 6 24.01 -4.13 17.12
C GLU A 6 23.23 -4.77 15.96
N ILE A 7 21.97 -4.35 15.75
CA ILE A 7 21.10 -4.86 14.70
C ILE A 7 21.17 -3.95 13.47
N LYS A 8 21.29 -4.56 12.30
CA LYS A 8 21.43 -3.88 11.02
C LYS A 8 20.19 -4.07 10.16
N THR A 9 19.69 -3.02 9.56
CA THR A 9 18.64 -3.13 8.56
C THR A 9 19.16 -3.81 7.29
N ASN A 10 18.31 -4.57 6.62
CA ASN A 10 18.64 -5.16 5.33
C ASN A 10 18.34 -4.14 4.21
N PRO A 11 19.36 -3.62 3.51
CA PRO A 11 19.15 -2.67 2.42
C PRO A 11 18.45 -3.29 1.20
N ASN A 12 18.52 -4.62 1.07
CA ASN A 12 17.94 -5.37 -0.05
C ASN A 12 16.51 -5.84 0.25
N ASN A 13 15.88 -5.38 1.33
CA ASN A 13 14.48 -5.74 1.60
C ASN A 13 13.56 -4.99 0.65
N PRO A 14 12.74 -5.68 -0.18
CA PRO A 14 11.92 -5.05 -1.20
C PRO A 14 10.69 -4.32 -0.65
N ARG A 15 10.38 -4.53 0.66
CA ARG A 15 9.17 -3.96 1.27
C ARG A 15 9.33 -2.48 1.59
N LEU A 16 8.43 -1.67 1.04
CA LEU A 16 8.27 -0.26 1.36
C LEU A 16 7.00 -0.07 2.21
N ILE A 17 6.98 0.99 3.00
CA ILE A 17 5.81 1.39 3.77
C ILE A 17 5.59 2.90 3.58
N LYS A 18 4.34 3.31 3.38
CA LYS A 18 3.96 4.72 3.33
C LYS A 18 3.97 5.32 4.74
N ASP A 19 4.21 6.62 4.85
CA ASP A 19 4.36 7.32 6.13
C ASP A 19 3.14 7.15 7.04
N GLU A 20 1.93 7.21 6.51
CA GLU A 20 0.70 6.99 7.26
C GLU A 20 0.63 5.57 7.87
N LYS A 21 0.90 4.53 7.08
CA LYS A 21 0.94 3.14 7.59
C LYS A 21 2.09 2.91 8.56
N PHE A 22 3.18 3.65 8.39
CA PHE A 22 4.30 3.59 9.32
C PHE A 22 3.90 4.19 10.67
N ALA A 23 3.20 5.33 10.69
CA ALA A 23 2.68 5.94 11.92
C ALA A 23 1.72 5.01 12.66
N LYS A 24 0.81 4.32 11.95
CA LYS A 24 -0.06 3.29 12.54
C LYS A 24 0.74 2.12 13.13
N LEU A 25 1.81 1.68 12.46
CA LEU A 25 2.69 0.63 12.99
C LEU A 25 3.42 1.08 14.28
N VAL A 26 3.92 2.30 14.32
CA VAL A 26 4.56 2.89 15.52
C VAL A 26 3.56 2.95 16.67
N LYS A 27 2.35 3.46 16.43
CA LYS A 27 1.26 3.48 17.41
C LYS A 27 0.94 2.07 17.92
N SER A 28 0.72 1.12 17.02
CA SER A 28 0.40 -0.28 17.37
C SER A 28 1.46 -0.94 18.25
N ILE A 29 2.74 -0.74 17.96
CA ILE A 29 3.84 -1.32 18.79
C ILE A 29 3.89 -0.62 20.15
N ASN A 30 3.63 0.69 20.21
CA ASN A 30 3.63 1.42 21.47
C ASN A 30 2.48 0.99 22.39
N GLU A 31 1.28 0.78 21.85
CA GLU A 31 0.09 0.38 22.59
C GLU A 31 0.06 -1.12 22.91
N PHE A 32 0.64 -1.95 22.06
CA PHE A 32 0.68 -3.40 22.23
C PHE A 32 2.08 -3.99 21.99
N PRO A 33 3.06 -3.69 22.87
CA PRO A 33 4.45 -4.15 22.70
C PRO A 33 4.61 -5.67 22.76
N LYS A 34 3.70 -6.41 23.39
CA LYS A 34 3.69 -7.89 23.37
C LYS A 34 3.61 -8.49 21.97
N MET A 35 3.10 -7.73 21.00
CA MET A 35 3.12 -8.13 19.60
C MET A 35 4.55 -8.44 19.11
N MET A 36 5.58 -7.79 19.67
CA MET A 36 6.96 -8.04 19.29
C MET A 36 7.48 -9.41 19.74
N GLU A 37 6.88 -10.02 20.77
CA GLU A 37 7.18 -11.40 21.18
C GLU A 37 6.53 -12.40 20.21
N LEU A 38 5.32 -12.11 19.77
CA LEU A 38 4.55 -12.95 18.83
C LEU A 38 5.06 -12.85 17.39
N ARG A 39 5.59 -11.68 17.02
CA ARG A 39 6.17 -11.40 15.70
C ARG A 39 7.56 -10.75 15.85
N PRO A 40 8.58 -11.52 16.30
CA PRO A 40 9.91 -10.99 16.54
C PRO A 40 10.60 -10.51 15.26
N LEU A 41 11.66 -9.72 15.45
CA LEU A 41 12.62 -9.46 14.38
C LEU A 41 13.37 -10.76 14.09
N VAL A 42 13.53 -11.11 12.82
CA VAL A 42 14.34 -12.27 12.42
C VAL A 42 15.67 -11.75 11.88
N VAL A 43 16.77 -12.21 12.45
CA VAL A 43 18.12 -11.77 12.08
C VAL A 43 19.02 -12.97 11.76
N ASN A 44 19.98 -12.76 10.85
CA ASN A 44 21.02 -13.74 10.54
C ASN A 44 22.22 -13.65 11.52
N ALA A 45 23.27 -14.44 11.26
CA ALA A 45 24.49 -14.47 12.05
C ALA A 45 25.20 -13.11 12.15
N ASP A 46 25.10 -12.26 11.13
CA ASP A 46 25.69 -10.91 11.07
C ASP A 46 24.82 -9.82 11.69
N ASN A 47 23.73 -10.21 12.38
CA ASN A 47 22.69 -9.33 12.91
C ASN A 47 21.96 -8.49 11.86
N VAL A 48 21.94 -8.94 10.60
CA VAL A 48 21.16 -8.30 9.53
C VAL A 48 19.72 -8.82 9.60
N ILE A 49 18.76 -7.91 9.55
CA ILE A 49 17.33 -8.25 9.62
C ILE A 49 16.89 -8.92 8.33
N LEU A 50 16.37 -10.13 8.44
CA LEU A 50 15.72 -10.86 7.36
C LEU A 50 14.22 -10.57 7.32
N GLY A 51 13.56 -10.46 8.48
CA GLY A 51 12.15 -10.12 8.64
C GLY A 51 11.91 -9.09 9.72
N GLY A 52 11.00 -8.14 9.50
CA GLY A 52 10.62 -7.11 10.46
C GLY A 52 11.38 -5.79 10.37
N ASN A 53 11.97 -5.42 9.23
CA ASN A 53 12.66 -4.14 9.04
C ASN A 53 11.82 -2.92 9.45
N MET A 54 10.51 -2.92 9.15
CA MET A 54 9.64 -1.79 9.49
C MET A 54 9.36 -1.73 11.00
N ARG A 55 9.19 -2.88 11.66
CA ARG A 55 9.09 -2.95 13.13
C ARG A 55 10.36 -2.43 13.81
N PHE A 56 11.52 -2.77 13.28
CA PHE A 56 12.79 -2.24 13.77
C PHE A 56 12.90 -0.72 13.62
N LYS A 57 12.48 -0.16 12.50
CA LYS A 57 12.41 1.30 12.30
C LYS A 57 11.46 1.93 13.31
N ALA A 58 10.30 1.32 13.56
CA ALA A 58 9.32 1.80 14.53
C ALA A 58 9.89 1.77 15.97
N LEU A 59 10.64 0.73 16.35
CA LEU A 59 11.33 0.69 17.66
C LEU A 59 12.35 1.83 17.81
N LYS A 60 13.07 2.18 16.75
CA LYS A 60 13.98 3.35 16.76
C LYS A 60 13.22 4.66 16.91
N GLU A 61 12.10 4.82 16.21
CA GLU A 61 11.23 6.00 16.31
C GLU A 61 10.68 6.15 17.73
N LEU A 62 10.33 5.04 18.38
CA LEU A 62 9.91 5.01 19.79
C LEU A 62 11.05 5.23 20.80
N GLY A 63 12.30 5.39 20.35
CA GLY A 63 13.44 5.71 21.20
C GLY A 63 14.03 4.51 21.95
N TYR A 64 13.72 3.27 21.55
CA TYR A 64 14.35 2.10 22.15
C TYR A 64 15.86 2.09 21.89
N THR A 65 16.66 1.97 22.94
CA THR A 65 18.12 1.79 22.86
C THR A 65 18.51 0.33 23.05
N ASN A 66 17.69 -0.41 23.79
CA ASN A 66 17.85 -1.84 24.04
C ASN A 66 16.49 -2.50 23.86
N ILE A 67 16.48 -3.71 23.30
CA ILE A 67 15.29 -4.51 23.11
C ILE A 67 15.41 -5.86 23.84
N PRO A 68 14.29 -6.45 24.29
CA PRO A 68 14.25 -7.79 24.87
C PRO A 68 14.80 -8.83 23.88
N LYS A 69 15.47 -9.87 24.42
CA LYS A 69 15.96 -10.96 23.56
C LYS A 69 14.83 -11.72 22.87
N GLU A 70 13.68 -11.77 23.51
CA GLU A 70 12.46 -12.42 23.06
C GLU A 70 11.88 -11.76 21.80
N TRP A 71 12.25 -10.50 21.56
CA TRP A 71 11.84 -9.75 20.37
C TRP A 71 12.73 -10.01 19.14
N VAL A 72 13.76 -10.86 19.31
CA VAL A 72 14.71 -11.18 18.25
C VAL A 72 14.82 -12.70 18.12
N LYS A 73 14.50 -13.21 16.93
CA LYS A 73 14.70 -14.60 16.54
C LYS A 73 15.95 -14.71 15.67
N ARG A 74 16.83 -15.61 16.04
CA ARG A 74 18.01 -15.91 15.22
C ARG A 74 17.68 -16.94 14.14
N ALA A 75 18.22 -16.72 12.96
CA ALA A 75 18.09 -17.58 11.78
C ALA A 75 19.48 -17.84 11.17
N ASP A 76 20.42 -18.23 12.04
CA ASP A 76 21.83 -18.39 11.68
C ASP A 76 22.10 -19.63 10.82
N GLU A 77 21.17 -20.60 10.85
CA GLU A 77 21.30 -21.88 10.18
C GLU A 77 20.80 -21.84 8.71
N LEU A 78 20.18 -20.72 8.29
CA LEU A 78 19.67 -20.62 6.92
C LEU A 78 20.80 -20.50 5.91
N THR A 79 20.73 -21.28 4.86
CA THR A 79 21.56 -21.10 3.66
C THR A 79 21.22 -19.79 2.96
N GLU A 80 22.06 -19.35 2.04
CA GLU A 80 21.81 -18.13 1.25
C GLU A 80 20.49 -18.20 0.49
N ASP A 81 20.20 -19.34 -0.11
CA ASP A 81 18.97 -19.56 -0.87
C ASP A 81 17.72 -19.55 0.00
N GLU A 82 17.78 -20.20 1.17
CA GLU A 82 16.71 -20.19 2.16
C GLU A 82 16.49 -18.78 2.73
N THR A 83 17.54 -18.02 2.94
CA THR A 83 17.48 -16.62 3.36
C THR A 83 16.74 -15.76 2.32
N ARG A 84 17.07 -15.89 1.05
CA ARG A 84 16.38 -15.18 -0.05
C ARG A 84 14.91 -15.55 -0.13
N ARG A 85 14.62 -16.85 -0.03
CA ARG A 85 13.25 -17.38 -0.03
C ARG A 85 12.45 -16.86 1.18
N PHE A 86 13.07 -16.86 2.38
CA PHE A 86 12.44 -16.33 3.58
C PHE A 86 12.06 -14.85 3.45
N ILE A 87 12.97 -14.00 2.94
CA ILE A 87 12.70 -12.56 2.75
C ILE A 87 11.48 -12.34 1.87
N ILE A 88 11.33 -13.11 0.79
CA ILE A 88 10.15 -13.00 -0.07
C ILE A 88 8.90 -13.53 0.63
N ALA A 89 8.97 -14.73 1.23
CA ALA A 89 7.83 -15.37 1.88
C ALA A 89 7.28 -14.54 3.07
N ASP A 90 8.15 -13.87 3.85
CA ASP A 90 7.74 -12.98 4.95
C ASP A 90 7.01 -11.71 4.45
N ASN A 91 7.18 -11.36 3.18
CA ASN A 91 6.57 -10.18 2.57
C ASN A 91 5.32 -10.49 1.72
N VAL A 92 5.05 -11.76 1.45
CA VAL A 92 3.86 -12.19 0.68
C VAL A 92 2.68 -12.38 1.66
N GLY A 93 1.58 -11.69 1.40
CA GLY A 93 0.31 -11.92 2.08
C GLY A 93 -0.37 -13.15 1.48
N PHE A 94 -0.26 -14.29 2.14
CA PHE A 94 -1.02 -15.49 1.76
C PHE A 94 -2.40 -15.45 2.42
N GLY A 95 -3.44 -15.30 1.63
CA GLY A 95 -4.83 -15.28 2.07
C GLY A 95 -5.50 -13.94 1.85
N GLU A 96 -6.80 -13.99 1.95
CA GLU A 96 -7.70 -12.83 1.83
C GLU A 96 -8.48 -12.69 3.14
N HIS A 97 -9.00 -11.50 3.38
CA HIS A 97 -9.87 -11.26 4.52
C HIS A 97 -11.30 -11.64 4.16
N ASP A 98 -11.97 -12.30 5.09
CA ASP A 98 -13.42 -12.43 5.04
C ASP A 98 -14.05 -11.11 5.49
N TRP A 99 -14.44 -10.31 4.50
CA TRP A 99 -14.96 -8.96 4.74
C TRP A 99 -16.32 -8.96 5.42
N ASP A 100 -17.14 -10.00 5.22
CA ASP A 100 -18.43 -10.14 5.88
C ASP A 100 -18.25 -10.41 7.37
N LEU A 101 -17.31 -11.30 7.72
CA LEU A 101 -16.96 -11.57 9.10
C LEU A 101 -16.36 -10.35 9.79
N LEU A 102 -15.46 -9.62 9.13
CA LEU A 102 -14.88 -8.40 9.68
C LEU A 102 -15.94 -7.32 9.91
N ALA A 103 -16.88 -7.14 8.97
CA ALA A 103 -17.93 -6.14 9.09
C ALA A 103 -18.96 -6.44 10.20
N ASN A 104 -19.18 -7.72 10.52
CA ASN A 104 -20.17 -8.14 11.51
C ASN A 104 -19.59 -8.24 12.93
N ASP A 105 -18.33 -8.65 13.07
CA ASP A 105 -17.76 -9.02 14.37
C ASP A 105 -16.71 -8.01 14.90
N TRP A 106 -16.29 -7.03 14.07
CA TRP A 106 -15.21 -6.10 14.41
C TRP A 106 -15.61 -4.65 14.17
N ASP A 107 -15.14 -3.77 15.04
CA ASP A 107 -15.32 -2.34 14.86
C ASP A 107 -14.42 -1.81 13.75
N SER A 108 -15.00 -1.09 12.79
CA SER A 108 -14.28 -0.59 11.61
C SER A 108 -13.22 0.45 11.96
N GLN A 109 -13.45 1.26 13.03
CA GLN A 109 -12.48 2.23 13.49
C GLN A 109 -11.28 1.55 14.14
N GLU A 110 -11.52 0.52 14.96
CA GLU A 110 -10.45 -0.28 15.56
C GLU A 110 -9.61 -0.98 14.50
N LEU A 111 -10.24 -1.60 13.49
CA LEU A 111 -9.53 -2.24 12.38
C LEU A 111 -8.63 -1.26 11.64
N ASN A 112 -9.14 -0.06 11.37
CA ASN A 112 -8.39 1.00 10.71
C ASN A 112 -7.23 1.50 11.58
N ASP A 113 -7.43 1.69 12.88
CA ASP A 113 -6.41 2.11 13.84
C ASP A 113 -5.29 1.06 13.96
N TRP A 114 -5.62 -0.22 13.83
CA TRP A 114 -4.65 -1.32 13.83
C TRP A 114 -3.96 -1.52 12.48
N GLY A 115 -4.34 -0.75 11.46
CA GLY A 115 -3.64 -0.69 10.18
C GLY A 115 -4.26 -1.50 9.05
N LEU A 116 -5.45 -2.10 9.26
CA LEU A 116 -6.23 -2.69 8.19
C LEU A 116 -6.97 -1.56 7.46
N ASP A 117 -6.79 -1.48 6.14
CA ASP A 117 -7.54 -0.52 5.32
C ASP A 117 -8.96 -1.06 5.13
N VAL A 118 -9.89 -0.59 5.96
CA VAL A 118 -11.32 -0.85 5.81
C VAL A 118 -12.00 0.42 5.29
N TRP A 119 -13.05 0.23 4.50
CA TRP A 119 -13.89 1.35 4.10
C TRP A 119 -14.50 1.99 5.34
N GLN A 120 -14.26 3.29 5.51
CA GLN A 120 -14.91 4.10 6.53
C GLN A 120 -16.04 4.85 5.83
N PRO A 121 -17.29 4.83 6.35
CA PRO A 121 -18.25 5.82 5.92
C PRO A 121 -17.62 7.19 6.19
N GLU A 122 -17.50 8.02 5.17
CA GLU A 122 -17.06 9.40 5.37
C GLU A 122 -17.92 10.00 6.49
N ALA A 123 -17.26 10.60 7.48
CA ALA A 123 -17.95 11.31 8.56
C ALA A 123 -18.97 12.24 7.90
N ASP A 124 -20.21 12.20 8.37
CA ASP A 124 -21.38 12.94 7.86
C ASP A 124 -20.96 14.13 6.99
N VAL A 125 -20.98 13.94 5.70
CA VAL A 125 -20.76 15.06 4.78
C VAL A 125 -21.92 15.99 5.02
N ASP A 126 -21.65 17.14 5.60
CA ASP A 126 -22.64 18.18 5.81
C ASP A 126 -23.11 18.66 4.44
N TYR A 127 -24.20 18.08 3.97
CA TYR A 127 -24.83 18.45 2.70
C TYR A 127 -25.58 19.78 2.79
N SER A 128 -25.61 20.47 3.94
CA SER A 128 -26.27 21.78 4.08
C SER A 128 -25.63 22.84 3.18
N ILE A 129 -24.37 22.63 2.79
CA ILE A 129 -23.68 23.46 1.78
C ILE A 129 -24.32 23.36 0.39
N LEU A 130 -25.03 22.26 0.10
CA LEU A 130 -25.68 22.06 -1.21
C LEU A 130 -27.05 22.76 -1.31
N ASP A 131 -27.59 23.26 -0.19
CA ASP A 131 -28.86 23.97 -0.15
C ASP A 131 -28.71 25.48 -0.47
N GLU A 132 -27.50 25.99 -0.63
CA GLU A 132 -27.24 27.36 -1.12
C GLU A 132 -27.33 27.40 -2.66
N GLU A 133 -28.26 28.19 -3.19
CA GLU A 133 -28.67 28.25 -4.60
C GLU A 133 -27.58 28.63 -5.62
N ASP A 134 -26.31 28.81 -5.24
CA ASP A 134 -25.26 29.36 -6.11
C ASP A 134 -24.04 28.46 -6.37
N LEU A 135 -24.09 27.17 -5.98
CA LEU A 135 -22.98 26.23 -6.14
C LEU A 135 -22.84 25.60 -7.53
N SER A 136 -23.80 25.83 -8.43
CA SER A 136 -23.76 25.24 -9.78
C SER A 136 -22.62 25.78 -10.64
N SER A 137 -22.14 26.99 -10.41
CA SER A 137 -20.99 27.58 -11.12
C SER A 137 -19.65 27.09 -10.57
N GLU A 138 -19.52 26.95 -9.25
CA GLU A 138 -18.28 26.44 -8.62
C GLU A 138 -18.09 24.94 -8.84
N LEU A 139 -19.16 24.15 -8.83
CA LEU A 139 -19.13 22.72 -9.19
C LEU A 139 -18.72 22.50 -10.66
N SER A 140 -19.09 23.40 -11.56
CA SER A 140 -18.64 23.37 -12.95
C SER A 140 -17.14 23.53 -13.08
N ASP A 141 -16.52 24.43 -12.33
CA ASP A 141 -15.07 24.66 -12.34
C ASP A 141 -14.29 23.54 -11.65
N MET A 142 -14.86 22.90 -10.62
CA MET A 142 -14.23 21.76 -9.95
C MET A 142 -14.26 20.47 -10.78
N THR A 143 -15.24 20.29 -11.69
CA THR A 143 -15.31 19.13 -12.59
C THR A 143 -14.41 19.26 -13.81
N ASP A 144 -13.93 20.45 -14.12
CA ASP A 144 -13.12 20.73 -15.32
C ASP A 144 -11.67 20.18 -15.24
N GLY A 145 -11.28 19.58 -14.13
CA GLY A 145 -9.97 18.94 -13.94
C GLY A 145 -9.99 17.43 -13.72
N VAL A 146 -11.15 16.81 -13.50
CA VAL A 146 -11.25 15.39 -13.16
C VAL A 146 -11.14 14.53 -14.41
N LYS A 147 -9.98 13.88 -14.60
CA LYS A 147 -9.81 12.90 -15.68
C LYS A 147 -10.64 11.65 -15.37
N LYS A 148 -11.66 11.39 -16.18
CA LYS A 148 -12.44 10.15 -16.13
C LYS A 148 -11.75 9.08 -16.97
N ALA A 149 -11.77 7.82 -16.54
CA ALA A 149 -11.20 6.70 -17.27
C ALA A 149 -12.32 5.83 -17.87
N ILE A 150 -12.08 5.32 -19.08
CA ILE A 150 -12.89 4.26 -19.70
C ILE A 150 -11.96 3.07 -19.87
N GLN A 151 -12.40 1.89 -19.46
CA GLN A 151 -11.68 0.65 -19.70
C GLN A 151 -12.05 0.13 -21.10
N ILE A 152 -11.03 -0.18 -21.91
CA ILE A 152 -11.16 -0.80 -23.22
C ILE A 152 -10.50 -2.14 -23.16
N GLU A 153 -11.23 -3.20 -23.51
CA GLU A 153 -10.73 -4.57 -23.55
C GLU A 153 -10.16 -4.85 -24.95
N PHE A 154 -9.03 -5.55 -25.00
CA PHE A 154 -8.37 -5.98 -26.21
C PHE A 154 -8.26 -7.50 -26.20
N GLU A 155 -8.43 -8.12 -27.37
CA GLU A 155 -8.06 -9.52 -27.55
C GLU A 155 -6.55 -9.70 -27.39
N ALA A 156 -6.13 -10.88 -26.92
CA ALA A 156 -4.74 -11.15 -26.56
C ALA A 156 -3.74 -10.85 -27.69
N GLU A 157 -4.16 -11.07 -28.93
CA GLU A 157 -3.35 -10.83 -30.13
C GLU A 157 -3.09 -9.35 -30.42
N HIS A 158 -3.97 -8.45 -29.97
CA HIS A 158 -3.86 -6.99 -30.19
C HIS A 158 -3.33 -6.23 -28.99
N TYR A 159 -3.22 -6.88 -27.82
CA TYR A 159 -2.88 -6.21 -26.57
C TYR A 159 -1.48 -5.58 -26.58
N GLU A 160 -0.48 -6.32 -27.08
CA GLU A 160 0.92 -5.83 -27.09
C GLU A 160 1.07 -4.65 -28.05
N GLU A 161 0.45 -4.70 -29.21
CA GLU A 161 0.47 -3.61 -30.19
C GLU A 161 -0.22 -2.36 -29.63
N ALA A 162 -1.39 -2.52 -29.03
CA ALA A 162 -2.12 -1.42 -28.40
C ALA A 162 -1.31 -0.75 -27.30
N GLN A 163 -0.62 -1.54 -26.46
CA GLN A 163 0.23 -1.04 -25.39
C GLN A 163 1.41 -0.21 -25.92
N GLN A 164 2.07 -0.70 -26.99
CA GLN A 164 3.19 0.01 -27.62
C GLN A 164 2.73 1.34 -28.24
N LEU A 165 1.59 1.35 -28.94
CA LEU A 165 1.02 2.56 -29.55
C LEU A 165 0.61 3.58 -28.48
N VAL A 166 -0.05 3.16 -27.41
CA VAL A 166 -0.42 4.06 -26.29
C VAL A 166 0.82 4.66 -25.66
N LYS A 167 1.88 3.86 -25.43
CA LYS A 167 3.15 4.36 -24.88
C LYS A 167 3.77 5.39 -25.82
N PHE A 168 3.92 5.06 -27.09
CA PHE A 168 4.51 5.96 -28.10
C PHE A 168 3.83 7.33 -28.12
N TRP A 169 2.50 7.36 -28.18
CA TRP A 169 1.75 8.61 -28.23
C TRP A 169 1.79 9.40 -26.92
N ARG A 170 1.81 8.73 -25.77
CA ARG A 170 2.02 9.41 -24.47
C ARG A 170 3.40 10.05 -24.37
N ASP A 171 4.43 9.36 -24.80
CA ASP A 171 5.80 9.86 -24.80
C ASP A 171 5.97 11.06 -25.76
N SER A 172 5.14 11.13 -26.81
CA SER A 172 5.06 12.27 -27.74
C SER A 172 4.21 13.45 -27.20
N GLY A 173 3.64 13.33 -25.99
CA GLY A 173 2.78 14.35 -25.39
C GLY A 173 1.34 14.37 -25.92
N ALA A 174 0.90 13.37 -26.69
CA ALA A 174 -0.44 13.31 -27.23
C ALA A 174 -1.48 12.91 -26.18
N TYR A 175 -2.67 13.50 -26.24
CA TYR A 175 -3.80 13.10 -25.42
C TYR A 175 -4.59 11.97 -26.10
N ILE A 176 -4.30 10.73 -25.72
CA ILE A 176 -4.87 9.49 -26.30
C ILE A 176 -6.41 9.51 -26.30
N GLY A 177 -7.03 10.01 -25.22
CA GLY A 177 -8.49 10.10 -25.12
C GLY A 177 -9.11 10.92 -26.26
N ALA A 178 -8.51 12.04 -26.64
CA ALA A 178 -8.99 12.84 -27.76
C ALA A 178 -8.85 12.09 -29.09
N MET A 179 -7.72 11.41 -29.31
CA MET A 179 -7.50 10.63 -30.54
C MET A 179 -8.54 9.53 -30.72
N ILE A 180 -8.88 8.80 -29.64
CA ILE A 180 -9.92 7.77 -29.65
C ILE A 180 -11.27 8.38 -29.99
N ILE A 181 -11.64 9.51 -29.37
CA ILE A 181 -12.91 10.18 -29.63
C ILE A 181 -13.01 10.64 -31.08
N GLU A 182 -11.95 11.22 -31.63
CA GLU A 182 -11.94 11.67 -33.04
C GLU A 182 -12.09 10.49 -34.01
N TYR A 183 -11.37 9.40 -33.75
CA TYR A 183 -11.48 8.19 -34.56
C TYR A 183 -12.89 7.61 -34.52
N LEU A 184 -13.49 7.44 -33.35
CA LEU A 184 -14.84 6.90 -33.20
C LEU A 184 -15.91 7.79 -33.82
N LYS A 185 -15.74 9.14 -33.78
CA LYS A 185 -16.63 10.07 -34.48
C LYS A 185 -16.52 9.93 -35.99
N ALA A 186 -15.29 9.80 -36.49
CA ALA A 186 -15.06 9.63 -37.93
C ALA A 186 -15.69 8.33 -38.45
N GLU A 187 -15.55 7.24 -37.74
CA GLU A 187 -16.15 5.94 -38.11
C GLU A 187 -17.67 5.97 -37.99
N LYS A 188 -18.25 6.62 -36.96
CA LYS A 188 -19.70 6.77 -36.82
C LYS A 188 -20.32 7.53 -38.01
N ASN A 189 -19.60 8.50 -38.57
CA ASN A 189 -20.13 9.30 -39.72
C ASN A 189 -20.07 8.55 -41.06
N LYS A 190 -19.46 7.36 -41.11
CA LYS A 190 -19.41 6.49 -42.30
C LYS A 190 -20.58 5.48 -42.35
N LEU A 191 -21.29 5.32 -41.23
CA LEU A 191 -22.49 4.47 -41.08
C LEU A 191 -23.75 5.25 -41.41
#